data_458877a3ff4c5db4b2819033d7abcc25
#
_entry.id   458877a3ff4c5db4b2819033d7abcc25
#
_cell.length_a   1.000
_cell.length_b   1.000
_cell.length_c   1.000
_cell.angle_alpha   90.00
_cell.angle_beta   90.00
_cell.angle_gamma   90.00
#
_symmetry.space_group_name_H-M   'P 1'
#
loop_
_entity.id
_entity.type
_entity.pdbx_description
1 polymer ?
#
loop_
_entity_poly.entity_id
_entity_poly.type
_entity_poly.pdbx_seq_one_letter_code
_entity_poly.pdbx_strand_id
1 'polypeptide(L)'
;MTNNRGQHLSIPSSKPLVKDNIYVATLHSVGLSNYEDNKHVFTYEVVLHGQIYNIRRSIALEPSNNQISIVQWLKSHSNYSPSHTEYGPYIDHKHLILVGEYEGNYFVRDVAPLENLMEDEVNE
;
A
#
# COMPACT_ATOMS: atom_id res chain seq x y z
N MET A 1 29.72 15.28 -6.56
CA MET A 1 29.30 15.89 -6.23
C MET A 1 29.22 16.07 -6.21
N THR A 2 28.87 15.97 -6.54
CA THR A 2 28.43 16.50 -6.45
C THR A 2 28.09 16.51 -6.51
N ASN A 3 27.66 16.43 -6.85
CA ASN A 3 27.16 16.88 -6.85
C ASN A 3 26.87 16.75 -6.87
N ASN A 4 26.57 16.57 -7.15
CA ASN A 4 26.10 16.93 -7.06
C ASN A 4 25.90 16.87 -7.00
N ARG A 5 25.72 16.74 -7.27
CA ARG A 5 25.22 17.18 -7.05
C ARG A 5 24.70 17.28 -7.06
N GLY A 6 24.63 17.10 -7.32
CA GLY A 6 23.77 17.61 -7.21
C GLY A 6 23.40 17.35 -7.36
N GLN A 7 23.33 17.27 -7.59
CA GLN A 7 22.69 17.33 -7.53
C GLN A 7 22.15 16.95 -7.49
N HIS A 8 21.99 16.98 -7.68
CA HIS A 8 21.21 16.93 -7.40
C HIS A 8 20.66 16.66 -7.28
N LEU A 9 20.65 16.47 -7.60
CA LEU A 9 19.94 16.38 -7.21
C LEU A 9 19.31 16.20 -6.87
N SER A 10 19.02 16.15 -6.90
CA SER A 10 18.31 16.11 -6.29
C SER A 10 17.76 15.88 -5.91
N ILE A 11 17.43 16.00 -5.81
CA ILE A 11 16.88 15.78 -5.25
C ILE A 11 16.28 15.74 -4.59
N PRO A 12 15.88 15.94 -4.61
CA PRO A 12 15.31 15.93 -3.83
C PRO A 12 14.77 15.35 -3.26
N SER A 13 15.11 15.07 -3.12
CA SER A 13 14.42 14.44 -2.52
C SER A 13 13.29 14.68 -2.02
N SER A 14 12.86 15.26 -2.42
CA SER A 14 11.51 15.52 -2.09
C SER A 14 10.79 14.22 -1.85
N LYS A 15 9.99 14.18 -0.85
CA LYS A 15 9.15 13.04 -0.60
C LYS A 15 8.04 13.04 -1.62
N PRO A 16 8.04 12.14 -2.59
CA PRO A 16 7.00 12.12 -3.62
C PRO A 16 5.66 11.65 -3.07
N LEU A 17 5.69 10.86 -2.00
CA LEU A 17 4.45 10.42 -1.35
C LEU A 17 4.07 11.41 -0.27
N VAL A 18 2.76 11.67 -0.15
CA VAL A 18 2.24 12.63 0.81
C VAL A 18 1.31 11.89 1.75
N LYS A 19 1.53 12.06 3.05
CA LYS A 19 0.69 11.41 4.04
C LYS A 19 -0.74 11.90 3.90
N ASP A 20 -1.68 11.02 4.18
CA ASP A 20 -3.11 11.26 4.11
C ASP A 20 -3.65 11.42 2.69
N ASN A 21 -2.79 11.20 1.68
CA ASN A 21 -3.24 11.18 0.29
C ASN A 21 -3.55 9.75 -0.14
N ILE A 22 -4.37 9.65 -1.18
CA ILE A 22 -4.79 8.38 -1.76
C ILE A 22 -4.08 8.18 -3.08
N TYR A 23 -3.56 6.97 -3.29
CA TYR A 23 -2.83 6.62 -4.52
C TYR A 23 -3.37 5.32 -5.07
N VAL A 24 -3.30 5.17 -6.39
CA VAL A 24 -3.53 3.88 -7.03
C VAL A 24 -2.26 3.07 -6.86
N ALA A 25 -2.41 1.86 -6.33
CA ALA A 25 -1.27 0.99 -6.06
C ALA A 25 -1.57 -0.42 -6.53
N THR A 26 -0.52 -1.17 -6.82
CA THR A 26 -0.61 -2.58 -7.18
C THR A 26 -0.12 -3.40 -5.99
N LEU A 27 -0.90 -4.40 -5.58
CA LEU A 27 -0.42 -5.31 -4.55
C LEU A 27 0.64 -6.21 -5.17
N HIS A 28 1.87 -6.02 -4.73
CA HIS A 28 3.02 -6.71 -5.31
C HIS A 28 3.24 -8.08 -4.67
N SER A 29 3.15 -8.15 -3.36
CA SER A 29 3.44 -9.39 -2.65
C SER A 29 2.86 -9.36 -1.26
N VAL A 30 2.66 -10.58 -0.72
CA VAL A 30 2.29 -10.78 0.67
C VAL A 30 3.25 -11.82 1.21
N GLY A 31 3.94 -11.49 2.29
CA GLY A 31 4.91 -12.39 2.89
C GLY A 31 4.82 -12.39 4.40
N LEU A 32 5.63 -13.22 5.02
CA LEU A 32 5.71 -13.27 6.47
C LEU A 32 6.62 -12.17 6.97
N SER A 33 6.29 -11.63 8.13
CA SER A 33 7.13 -10.63 8.77
C SER A 33 8.43 -11.28 9.24
N ASN A 34 9.55 -10.55 9.06
CA ASN A 34 10.83 -11.00 9.56
C ASN A 34 10.96 -10.82 11.07
N TYR A 35 10.05 -10.06 11.66
CA TYR A 35 10.17 -9.67 13.06
C TYR A 35 9.09 -10.27 13.94
N GLU A 36 7.95 -10.65 13.36
CA GLU A 36 6.82 -11.16 14.14
C GLU A 36 6.19 -12.33 13.41
N ASP A 37 6.06 -13.46 14.10
CA ASP A 37 5.66 -14.71 13.47
C ASP A 37 4.21 -14.72 13.01
N ASN A 38 3.36 -13.90 13.63
CA ASN A 38 1.93 -13.95 13.34
C ASN A 38 1.45 -12.78 12.48
N LYS A 39 2.35 -12.16 11.74
CA LYS A 39 1.98 -11.03 10.88
C LYS A 39 2.35 -11.31 9.44
N HIS A 40 1.45 -10.90 8.56
CA HIS A 40 1.70 -10.92 7.11
C HIS A 40 1.94 -9.49 6.65
N VAL A 41 2.91 -9.34 5.76
CA VAL A 41 3.32 -8.02 5.26
C VAL A 41 2.83 -7.89 3.83
N PHE A 42 1.91 -6.94 3.63
CA PHE A 42 1.40 -6.60 2.30
C PHE A 42 2.27 -5.48 1.73
N THR A 43 2.86 -5.72 0.56
CA THR A 43 3.70 -4.73 -0.11
C THR A 43 2.98 -4.22 -1.34
N TYR A 44 2.76 -2.90 -1.38
CA TYR A 44 2.07 -2.24 -2.49
C TYR A 44 3.07 -1.38 -3.25
N GLU A 45 2.91 -1.33 -4.57
CA GLU A 45 3.74 -0.50 -5.42
C GLU A 45 2.94 0.69 -5.94
N VAL A 46 3.50 1.88 -5.76
CA VAL A 46 2.94 3.11 -6.32
C VAL A 46 3.94 3.64 -7.34
N VAL A 47 3.46 3.95 -8.54
CA VAL A 47 4.31 4.52 -9.58
C VAL A 47 4.01 6.00 -9.70
N LEU A 48 5.02 6.83 -9.45
CA LEU A 48 4.88 8.28 -9.57
C LEU A 48 6.06 8.81 -10.38
N HIS A 49 5.75 9.55 -11.43
CA HIS A 49 6.78 10.17 -12.27
C HIS A 49 7.83 9.17 -12.74
N GLY A 50 7.37 7.97 -13.09
CA GLY A 50 8.25 6.93 -13.59
C GLY A 50 9.04 6.18 -12.53
N GLN A 51 8.81 6.47 -11.26
CA GLN A 51 9.52 5.80 -10.17
C GLN A 51 8.56 4.92 -9.39
N ILE A 52 9.08 3.80 -8.89
CA ILE A 52 8.30 2.83 -8.13
C ILE A 52 8.61 3.02 -6.64
N TYR A 53 7.56 3.15 -5.85
CA TYR A 53 7.68 3.26 -4.40
C TYR A 53 6.94 2.09 -3.76
N ASN A 54 7.62 1.40 -2.85
CA ASN A 54 7.05 0.26 -2.14
C ASN A 54 6.61 0.72 -0.76
N ILE A 55 5.34 0.46 -0.46
CA ILE A 55 4.76 0.84 0.84
C ILE A 55 4.12 -0.40 1.41
N ARG A 56 4.27 -0.60 2.71
CA ARG A 56 3.87 -1.85 3.34
C ARG A 56 2.84 -1.65 4.43
N ARG A 57 2.14 -2.72 4.72
CA ARG A 57 1.27 -2.83 5.89
C ARG A 57 1.41 -4.22 6.47
N SER A 58 1.66 -4.27 7.77
CA SER A 58 1.68 -5.55 8.50
C SER A 58 0.32 -5.80 9.10
N ILE A 59 -0.25 -6.97 8.84
CA ILE A 59 -1.57 -7.34 9.34
C ILE A 59 -1.41 -8.60 10.19
N ALA A 60 -1.93 -8.54 11.40
CA ALA A 60 -1.85 -9.68 12.31
C ALA A 60 -2.87 -10.74 11.92
N LEU A 61 -2.46 -12.02 12.01
CA LEU A 61 -3.39 -13.12 11.77
C LEU A 61 -4.44 -13.19 12.86
N GLU A 62 -4.01 -12.98 14.10
CA GLU A 62 -4.90 -12.97 15.25
C GLU A 62 -4.82 -11.59 15.90
N PRO A 63 -5.68 -10.67 15.46
CA PRO A 63 -5.56 -9.30 15.93
C PRO A 63 -5.97 -9.16 17.39
N SER A 64 -5.26 -8.26 18.08
CA SER A 64 -5.65 -7.84 19.39
C SER A 64 -6.56 -6.60 19.27
N ASN A 65 -6.83 -5.96 20.40
CA ASN A 65 -7.67 -4.76 20.40
C ASN A 65 -7.13 -3.72 19.42
N ASN A 66 -8.02 -3.11 18.66
CA ASN A 66 -7.72 -2.03 17.74
C ASN A 66 -6.88 -2.43 16.54
N GLN A 67 -6.69 -3.73 16.31
CA GLN A 67 -6.00 -4.20 15.11
C GLN A 67 -7.02 -4.74 14.12
N ILE A 68 -6.75 -4.48 12.85
CA ILE A 68 -7.61 -4.97 11.79
C ILE A 68 -7.27 -6.44 11.51
N SER A 69 -8.30 -7.24 11.29
CA SER A 69 -8.08 -8.65 10.95
C SER A 69 -7.70 -8.79 9.48
N ILE A 70 -7.06 -9.92 9.15
CA ILE A 70 -6.69 -10.19 7.78
C ILE A 70 -7.92 -10.24 6.88
N VAL A 71 -9.02 -10.78 7.38
CA VAL A 71 -10.25 -10.89 6.58
C VAL A 71 -10.81 -9.50 6.28
N GLN A 72 -10.83 -8.61 7.28
CA GLN A 72 -11.31 -7.27 7.05
C GLN A 72 -10.41 -6.52 6.08
N TRP A 73 -9.11 -6.74 6.18
CA TRP A 73 -8.17 -6.11 5.26
C TRP A 73 -8.42 -6.56 3.82
N LEU A 74 -8.62 -7.85 3.61
CA LEU A 74 -8.87 -8.38 2.28
C LEU A 74 -10.18 -7.88 1.71
N LYS A 75 -11.19 -7.68 2.55
CA LYS A 75 -12.49 -7.18 2.09
C LYS A 75 -12.38 -5.79 1.46
N SER A 76 -11.34 -5.06 1.78
CA SER A 76 -11.15 -3.71 1.25
C SER A 76 -10.44 -3.69 -0.10
N HIS A 77 -10.10 -4.87 -0.63
CA HIS A 77 -9.43 -4.94 -1.94
C HIS A 77 -10.44 -5.03 -3.07
N SER A 78 -10.03 -4.55 -4.24
CA SER A 78 -10.92 -4.42 -5.39
C SER A 78 -11.51 -5.75 -5.86
N ASN A 79 -10.75 -6.82 -5.72
CA ASN A 79 -11.15 -8.13 -6.23
C ASN A 79 -11.51 -9.11 -5.12
N TYR A 80 -11.96 -8.60 -3.98
CA TYR A 80 -12.30 -9.48 -2.87
C TYR A 80 -13.40 -10.45 -3.25
N SER A 81 -13.25 -11.69 -2.80
CA SER A 81 -14.28 -12.73 -2.90
C SER A 81 -14.14 -13.64 -1.68
N PRO A 82 -15.28 -14.05 -1.09
CA PRO A 82 -15.20 -14.94 0.08
C PRO A 82 -14.49 -16.26 -0.21
N SER A 83 -14.40 -16.66 -1.48
CA SER A 83 -13.71 -17.90 -1.85
C SER A 83 -12.20 -17.70 -1.95
N HIS A 84 -11.71 -16.47 -1.91
CA HIS A 84 -10.27 -16.18 -1.99
C HIS A 84 -9.66 -16.29 -0.60
N THR A 85 -9.28 -17.51 -0.22
CA THR A 85 -8.64 -17.75 1.08
C THR A 85 -7.12 -17.68 0.99
N GLU A 86 -6.59 -17.56 -0.22
CA GLU A 86 -5.16 -17.41 -0.46
C GLU A 86 -4.91 -16.04 -1.07
N TYR A 87 -3.65 -15.60 -1.03
CA TYR A 87 -3.31 -14.27 -1.48
C TYR A 87 -3.11 -14.15 -2.99
N GLY A 88 -2.90 -15.29 -3.67
CA GLY A 88 -2.61 -15.27 -5.11
C GLY A 88 -3.59 -14.43 -5.92
N PRO A 89 -4.90 -14.59 -5.73
CA PRO A 89 -5.87 -13.81 -6.50
C PRO A 89 -5.79 -12.30 -6.31
N TYR A 90 -5.13 -11.84 -5.25
CA TYR A 90 -5.00 -10.40 -4.98
C TYR A 90 -3.73 -9.81 -5.56
N ILE A 91 -2.74 -10.66 -5.89
CA ILE A 91 -1.44 -10.18 -6.38
C ILE A 91 -1.60 -9.61 -7.79
N ASP A 92 -0.89 -8.52 -8.04
CA ASP A 92 -0.86 -7.79 -9.32
C ASP A 92 -2.16 -7.05 -9.63
N HIS A 93 -3.08 -6.98 -8.70
CA HIS A 93 -4.31 -6.20 -8.87
C HIS A 93 -4.12 -4.80 -8.28
N LYS A 94 -4.84 -3.85 -8.86
CA LYS A 94 -4.74 -2.45 -8.44
C LYS A 94 -5.82 -2.12 -7.43
N HIS A 95 -5.43 -1.29 -6.48
CA HIS A 95 -6.30 -0.85 -5.40
C HIS A 95 -5.98 0.59 -5.07
N LEU A 96 -6.87 1.24 -4.34
CA LEU A 96 -6.59 2.54 -3.76
C LEU A 96 -5.96 2.33 -2.40
N ILE A 97 -4.90 3.08 -2.10
CA ILE A 97 -4.31 3.03 -0.77
C ILE A 97 -4.27 4.43 -0.18
N LEU A 98 -4.46 4.49 1.12
CA LEU A 98 -4.29 5.72 1.90
C LEU A 98 -2.94 5.63 2.59
N VAL A 99 -2.09 6.63 2.35
CA VAL A 99 -0.73 6.63 2.90
C VAL A 99 -0.72 7.26 4.27
N GLY A 100 -0.11 6.57 5.23
CA GLY A 100 0.17 7.12 6.54
C GLY A 100 1.66 7.35 6.72
N GLU A 101 2.01 8.08 7.76
CA GLU A 101 3.41 8.34 8.09
C GLU A 101 3.59 8.27 9.59
N TYR A 102 4.65 7.58 10.02
CA TYR A 102 5.01 7.49 11.43
C TYR A 102 6.52 7.59 11.55
N GLU A 103 6.98 8.59 12.28
CA GLU A 103 8.41 8.82 12.50
C GLU A 103 9.20 8.83 11.20
N GLY A 104 8.64 9.48 10.17
CA GLY A 104 9.32 9.63 8.90
C GLY A 104 9.18 8.46 7.96
N ASN A 105 8.52 7.38 8.39
CA ASN A 105 8.33 6.20 7.56
C ASN A 105 6.90 6.12 7.06
N TYR A 106 6.74 5.82 5.76
CA TYR A 106 5.43 5.67 5.17
C TYR A 106 4.91 4.25 5.34
N PHE A 107 3.61 4.14 5.49
CA PHE A 107 2.96 2.84 5.53
C PHE A 107 1.58 2.97 4.89
N VAL A 108 0.96 1.82 4.55
CA VAL A 108 -0.39 1.81 4.02
C VAL A 108 -1.35 1.82 5.21
N ARG A 109 -2.05 2.95 5.37
CA ARG A 109 -3.00 3.07 6.48
C ARG A 109 -4.28 2.31 6.19
N ASP A 110 -4.74 2.38 4.94
CA ASP A 110 -6.00 1.75 4.56
C ASP A 110 -5.97 1.43 3.09
N VAL A 111 -6.88 0.55 2.66
CA VAL A 111 -6.99 0.15 1.27
C VAL A 111 -8.48 0.15 0.91
N ALA A 112 -8.79 0.45 -0.34
CA ALA A 112 -10.16 0.50 -0.82
C ALA A 112 -10.21 0.00 -2.26
N PRO A 113 -11.39 -0.47 -2.69
CA PRO A 113 -11.54 -0.92 -4.06
C PRO A 113 -11.33 0.22 -5.06
N LEU A 114 -10.60 -0.09 -6.13
CA LEU A 114 -10.34 0.89 -7.17
C LEU A 114 -11.63 1.33 -7.85
N GLU A 115 -12.63 0.49 -7.89
CA GLU A 115 -13.91 0.82 -8.50
C GLU A 115 -14.54 2.08 -7.92
N ASN A 116 -14.26 2.36 -6.64
CA ASN A 116 -14.83 3.54 -6.01
C ASN A 116 -14.36 4.81 -6.71
N LEU A 117 -13.08 4.87 -7.06
CA LEU A 117 -12.55 6.02 -7.78
C LEU A 117 -13.06 6.07 -9.20
N MET A 118 -13.12 4.91 -9.87
CA MET A 118 -13.57 4.86 -11.25
C MET A 118 -15.03 5.25 -11.38
N GLU A 119 -15.86 4.88 -10.40
CA GLU A 119 -17.26 5.32 -10.40
C GLU A 119 -17.37 6.82 -10.32
N ASP A 120 -16.57 7.42 -9.45
CA ASP A 120 -16.59 8.88 -9.30
C ASP A 120 -16.18 9.56 -10.59
N GLU A 121 -15.19 9.03 -11.29
CA GLU A 121 -14.74 9.60 -12.55
C GLU A 121 -15.80 9.48 -13.63
N VAL A 122 -16.48 8.34 -13.68
CA VAL A 122 -17.51 8.12 -14.69
C VAL A 122 -18.66 9.07 -14.50
N ASN A 123 -18.98 9.42 -13.27
CA ASN A 123 -20.11 10.28 -12.97
C ASN A 123 -19.83 11.75 -13.27
N GLU A 124 -18.64 12.07 -13.62
CA GLU A 124 -18.32 13.43 -14.03
C GLU A 124 -18.52 13.59 -15.51
#